data_3218991799214a21a9b3790566251c1e
#
_entry.id   3218991799214a21a9b3790566251c1e
#
_cell.length_a   1.000
_cell.length_b   1.000
_cell.length_c   1.000
_cell.angle_alpha   90.00
_cell.angle_beta   90.00
_cell.angle_gamma   90.00
#
_symmetry.space_group_name_H-M   'P 1'
#
loop_
_entity.id
_entity.type
_entity.pdbx_description
1 polymer ?
#
loop_
_entity_poly.entity_id
_entity_poly.type
_entity_poly.pdbx_seq_one_letter_code
_entity_poly.pdbx_strand_id
1 'polypeptide(L)'
;DIENNLGFSPKYFSDFQALTGDSVDNIPGAPGIGKITATFLIRRYKTLDDIFKNFRDLKHIDSGKYSKVADILLKNEKVIYMSKKLVTLNTIDEMELNQDRVSPDLNELIKFLNRVGVSKNTIKTWDRFITCQ
;
A
#
# COMPACT_ATOMS: atom_id res chain seq x y z
N ASP A 1 1.64 16.57 4.01
CA ASP A 1 0.64 15.79 4.71
C ASP A 1 0.06 14.73 3.76
N ILE A 2 0.07 13.46 4.17
CA ILE A 2 -0.35 12.32 3.35
C ILE A 2 -1.83 12.46 2.94
N GLU A 3 -2.67 12.91 3.87
CA GLU A 3 -4.10 13.09 3.62
C GLU A 3 -4.39 14.13 2.54
N ASN A 4 -3.61 15.22 2.51
CA ASN A 4 -3.73 16.23 1.46
C ASN A 4 -3.35 15.68 0.09
N ASN A 5 -2.33 14.82 0.01
CA ASN A 5 -1.90 14.20 -1.24
C ASN A 5 -2.89 13.14 -1.75
N LEU A 6 -3.47 12.35 -0.85
CA LEU A 6 -4.47 11.32 -1.19
C LEU A 6 -5.86 11.92 -1.44
N GLY A 7 -6.18 13.03 -0.77
CA GLY A 7 -7.51 13.63 -0.77
C GLY A 7 -8.54 12.88 0.09
N PHE A 8 -8.10 11.91 0.90
CA PHE A 8 -8.89 11.17 1.89
C PHE A 8 -7.98 10.63 3.01
N SER A 9 -8.57 10.25 4.15
CA SER A 9 -7.81 9.75 5.29
C SER A 9 -7.06 8.44 4.98
N PRO A 10 -5.78 8.30 5.37
CA PRO A 10 -4.95 7.11 5.11
C PRO A 10 -5.56 5.79 5.60
N LYS A 11 -6.41 5.81 6.61
CA LYS A 11 -7.12 4.61 7.12
C LYS A 11 -7.98 3.90 6.08
N TYR A 12 -8.37 4.61 5.00
CA TYR A 12 -9.15 4.05 3.89
C TYR A 12 -8.27 3.64 2.70
N PHE A 13 -6.95 3.69 2.84
CA PHE A 13 -6.03 3.42 1.74
C PHE A 13 -6.16 1.99 1.19
N SER A 14 -6.38 1.01 2.06
CA SER A 14 -6.62 -0.37 1.63
C SER A 14 -7.92 -0.54 0.84
N ASP A 15 -8.98 0.24 1.14
CA ASP A 15 -10.21 0.26 0.36
C ASP A 15 -9.99 0.90 -1.02
N PHE A 16 -9.21 1.99 -1.05
CA PHE A 16 -8.79 2.63 -2.29
C PHE A 16 -7.97 1.68 -3.18
N GLN A 17 -6.97 1.00 -2.60
CA GLN A 17 -6.10 0.08 -3.31
C GLN A 17 -6.86 -1.16 -3.80
N ALA A 18 -7.85 -1.63 -3.05
CA ALA A 18 -8.73 -2.71 -3.49
C ALA A 18 -9.54 -2.36 -4.74
N LEU A 19 -9.89 -1.09 -4.93
CA LEU A 19 -10.59 -0.60 -6.12
C LEU A 19 -9.63 -0.41 -7.30
N THR A 20 -8.47 0.25 -7.08
CA THR A 20 -7.52 0.58 -8.15
C THR A 20 -6.65 -0.59 -8.57
N GLY A 21 -6.45 -1.56 -7.68
CA GLY A 21 -5.40 -2.56 -7.79
C GLY A 21 -4.01 -2.00 -7.52
N ASP A 22 -3.03 -2.89 -7.56
CA ASP A 22 -1.61 -2.57 -7.51
C ASP A 22 -0.84 -3.47 -8.47
N SER A 23 -0.29 -2.89 -9.52
CA SER A 23 0.43 -3.63 -10.55
C SER A 23 1.80 -4.15 -10.09
N VAL A 24 2.39 -3.53 -9.06
CA VAL A 24 3.69 -3.97 -8.50
C VAL A 24 3.49 -5.28 -7.75
N ASP A 25 2.41 -5.38 -6.98
CA ASP A 25 2.09 -6.55 -6.17
C ASP A 25 1.12 -7.51 -6.88
N ASN A 26 0.85 -7.30 -8.16
CA ASN A 26 -0.06 -8.09 -8.97
C ASN A 26 -1.50 -8.19 -8.37
N ILE A 27 -1.98 -7.10 -7.79
CA ILE A 27 -3.32 -6.99 -7.23
C ILE A 27 -4.27 -6.44 -8.28
N PRO A 28 -5.32 -7.18 -8.68
CA PRO A 28 -6.09 -6.85 -9.89
C PRO A 28 -6.95 -5.59 -9.77
N GLY A 29 -7.53 -5.31 -8.60
CA GLY A 29 -8.51 -4.23 -8.45
C GLY A 29 -9.77 -4.44 -9.30
N ALA A 30 -10.47 -3.34 -9.61
CA ALA A 30 -11.64 -3.34 -10.48
C ALA A 30 -11.27 -2.76 -11.86
N PRO A 31 -11.23 -3.55 -12.94
CA PRO A 31 -10.94 -3.03 -14.27
C PRO A 31 -11.91 -1.92 -14.68
N GLY A 32 -11.37 -0.74 -15.00
CA GLY A 32 -12.15 0.46 -15.32
C GLY A 32 -12.38 1.42 -14.17
N ILE A 33 -11.94 1.09 -12.94
CA ILE A 33 -11.90 2.03 -11.81
C ILE A 33 -10.46 2.48 -11.59
N GLY A 34 -10.12 3.65 -12.13
CA GLY A 34 -8.82 4.27 -11.91
C GLY A 34 -8.80 5.16 -10.65
N LYS A 35 -7.62 5.75 -10.37
CA LYS A 35 -7.37 6.58 -9.18
C LYS A 35 -8.43 7.68 -8.97
N ILE A 36 -8.85 8.39 -10.01
CA ILE A 36 -9.82 9.49 -9.91
C ILE A 36 -11.17 8.96 -9.41
N THR A 37 -11.68 7.89 -10.01
CA THR A 37 -12.96 7.29 -9.64
C THR A 37 -12.90 6.68 -8.25
N ALA A 38 -11.82 5.96 -7.91
CA ALA A 38 -11.61 5.39 -6.59
C ALA A 38 -11.53 6.47 -5.51
N THR A 39 -10.79 7.58 -5.76
CA THR A 39 -10.72 8.72 -4.83
C THR A 39 -12.12 9.32 -4.61
N PHE A 40 -12.91 9.50 -5.66
CA PHE A 40 -14.29 9.99 -5.54
C PHE A 40 -15.13 9.06 -4.67
N LEU A 41 -15.09 7.74 -4.90
CA LEU A 41 -15.84 6.75 -4.13
C LEU A 41 -15.43 6.76 -2.65
N ILE A 42 -14.14 6.73 -2.36
CA ILE A 42 -13.61 6.73 -0.99
C ILE A 42 -13.92 8.04 -0.27
N ARG A 43 -13.83 9.18 -0.92
CA ARG A 43 -14.20 10.48 -0.31
C ARG A 43 -15.67 10.52 0.07
N ARG A 44 -16.54 9.94 -0.75
CA ARG A 44 -17.99 9.98 -0.55
C ARG A 44 -18.47 8.92 0.45
N TYR A 45 -18.02 7.68 0.32
CA TYR A 45 -18.56 6.53 1.05
C TYR A 45 -17.62 5.97 2.11
N LYS A 46 -16.32 6.30 2.08
CA LYS A 46 -15.27 5.90 3.01
C LYS A 46 -14.80 4.45 2.83
N THR A 47 -15.67 3.46 3.05
CA THR A 47 -15.33 2.03 3.02
C THR A 47 -15.94 1.33 1.82
N LEU A 48 -15.40 0.16 1.43
CA LEU A 48 -15.98 -0.70 0.40
C LEU A 48 -17.40 -1.12 0.76
N ASP A 49 -17.64 -1.46 2.03
CA ASP A 49 -18.96 -1.88 2.50
C ASP A 49 -20.01 -0.77 2.29
N ASP A 50 -19.64 0.47 2.57
CA ASP A 50 -20.52 1.61 2.36
C ASP A 50 -20.70 1.93 0.86
N ILE A 51 -19.67 1.71 0.05
CA ILE A 51 -19.78 1.81 -1.41
C ILE A 51 -20.79 0.77 -1.93
N PHE A 52 -20.67 -0.50 -1.52
CA PHE A 52 -21.56 -1.56 -1.97
C PHE A 52 -22.98 -1.45 -1.40
N LYS A 53 -23.17 -0.89 -0.23
CA LYS A 53 -24.51 -0.56 0.28
C LYS A 53 -25.22 0.51 -0.56
N ASN A 54 -24.47 1.50 -1.06
CA ASN A 54 -25.03 2.70 -1.68
C ASN A 54 -24.71 2.82 -3.19
N PHE A 55 -24.15 1.78 -3.84
CA PHE A 55 -23.72 1.87 -5.25
C PHE A 55 -24.87 2.22 -6.22
N ARG A 56 -26.12 1.92 -5.85
CA ARG A 56 -27.30 2.25 -6.66
C ARG A 56 -27.47 3.75 -6.82
N ASP A 57 -27.07 4.53 -5.83
CA ASP A 57 -27.13 5.99 -5.86
C ASP A 57 -26.22 6.59 -6.92
N LEU A 58 -25.14 5.85 -7.30
CA LEU A 58 -24.21 6.28 -8.34
C LEU A 58 -24.90 6.52 -9.69
N LYS A 59 -26.02 5.84 -9.96
CA LYS A 59 -26.80 6.02 -11.20
C LYS A 59 -27.46 7.41 -11.30
N HIS A 60 -27.67 8.06 -10.15
CA HIS A 60 -28.34 9.36 -10.05
C HIS A 60 -27.37 10.51 -9.79
N ILE A 61 -26.09 10.22 -9.57
CA ILE A 61 -25.07 11.24 -9.32
C ILE A 61 -24.56 11.80 -10.63
N ASP A 62 -24.43 13.13 -10.67
CA ASP A 62 -23.83 13.88 -11.77
C ASP A 62 -24.42 13.48 -13.14
N SER A 63 -25.76 13.52 -13.23
CA SER A 63 -26.51 13.21 -14.47
C SER A 63 -26.17 11.84 -15.08
N GLY A 64 -25.83 10.86 -14.23
CA GLY A 64 -25.56 9.48 -14.67
C GLY A 64 -24.10 9.22 -15.07
N LYS A 65 -23.19 10.16 -14.89
CA LYS A 65 -21.76 10.02 -15.17
C LYS A 65 -21.15 8.77 -14.52
N TYR A 66 -21.61 8.42 -13.33
CA TYR A 66 -21.13 7.24 -12.58
C TYR A 66 -22.01 5.98 -12.75
N SER A 67 -22.98 5.98 -13.68
CA SER A 67 -23.83 4.83 -13.91
C SER A 67 -23.02 3.56 -14.29
N LYS A 68 -22.05 3.71 -15.19
CA LYS A 68 -21.15 2.62 -15.58
C LYS A 68 -20.28 2.12 -14.42
N VAL A 69 -19.95 2.98 -13.46
CA VAL A 69 -19.18 2.61 -12.27
C VAL A 69 -19.96 1.64 -11.39
N ALA A 70 -21.27 1.84 -11.23
CA ALA A 70 -22.14 0.92 -10.50
C ALA A 70 -22.13 -0.48 -11.10
N ASP A 71 -22.19 -0.58 -12.43
CA ASP A 71 -22.17 -1.86 -13.14
C ASP A 71 -20.79 -2.55 -13.04
N ILE A 72 -19.69 -1.77 -13.09
CA ILE A 72 -18.33 -2.26 -12.88
C ILE A 72 -18.17 -2.81 -11.47
N LEU A 73 -18.63 -2.10 -10.43
CA LEU A 73 -18.58 -2.54 -9.05
C LEU A 73 -19.28 -3.86 -8.86
N LEU A 74 -20.53 -4.00 -9.33
CA LEU A 74 -21.28 -5.25 -9.24
C LEU A 74 -20.59 -6.42 -9.92
N LYS A 75 -20.10 -6.20 -11.14
CA LYS A 75 -19.43 -7.25 -11.91
C LYS A 75 -18.14 -7.73 -11.25
N ASN A 76 -17.44 -6.86 -10.52
CA ASN A 76 -16.12 -7.13 -9.95
C ASN A 76 -16.13 -7.26 -8.42
N GLU A 77 -17.28 -7.33 -7.77
CA GLU A 77 -17.41 -7.36 -6.32
C GLU A 77 -16.45 -8.36 -5.64
N LYS A 78 -16.48 -9.63 -6.10
CA LYS A 78 -15.62 -10.68 -5.55
C LYS A 78 -14.14 -10.38 -5.68
N VAL A 79 -13.73 -9.84 -6.83
CA VAL A 79 -12.33 -9.47 -7.10
C VAL A 79 -11.90 -8.30 -6.23
N ILE A 80 -12.76 -7.31 -6.04
CA ILE A 80 -12.50 -6.15 -5.18
C ILE A 80 -12.30 -6.60 -3.72
N TYR A 81 -13.18 -7.45 -3.18
CA TYR A 81 -13.02 -7.96 -1.81
C TYR A 81 -11.81 -8.89 -1.66
N MET A 82 -11.46 -9.66 -2.69
CA MET A 82 -10.21 -10.42 -2.70
C MET A 82 -9.00 -9.47 -2.67
N SER A 83 -8.98 -8.45 -3.51
CA SER A 83 -7.94 -7.43 -3.51
C SER A 83 -7.84 -6.73 -2.15
N LYS A 84 -8.97 -6.43 -1.50
CA LYS A 84 -9.00 -5.88 -0.14
C LYS A 84 -8.27 -6.77 0.87
N LYS A 85 -8.49 -8.09 0.82
CA LYS A 85 -7.79 -9.04 1.70
C LYS A 85 -6.28 -9.05 1.45
N LEU A 86 -5.86 -8.94 0.19
CA LEU A 86 -4.43 -8.95 -0.18
C LEU A 86 -3.70 -7.67 0.28
N VAL A 87 -4.34 -6.51 0.22
CA VAL A 87 -3.73 -5.22 0.60
C VAL A 87 -3.89 -4.89 2.09
N THR A 88 -4.68 -5.64 2.84
CA THR A 88 -4.87 -5.40 4.26
C THR A 88 -3.76 -6.08 5.05
N LEU A 89 -2.99 -5.26 5.77
CA LEU A 89 -1.94 -5.77 6.67
C LEU A 89 -2.59 -6.48 7.86
N ASN A 90 -2.10 -7.67 8.16
CA ASN A 90 -2.47 -8.38 9.39
C ASN A 90 -1.64 -7.84 10.55
N THR A 91 -2.28 -7.55 11.67
CA THR A 91 -1.58 -7.31 12.95
C THR A 91 -1.18 -8.66 13.54
N ILE A 92 0.06 -8.76 13.97
CA ILE A 92 0.55 -9.90 14.75
C ILE A 92 0.48 -9.46 16.21
N ASP A 93 -0.40 -10.10 17.00
CA ASP A 93 -0.77 -9.59 18.32
C ASP A 93 0.34 -9.71 19.38
N GLU A 94 1.35 -10.55 19.23
CA GLU A 94 2.50 -10.62 20.13
C GLU A 94 3.73 -11.11 19.37
N MET A 95 4.58 -10.20 18.96
CA MET A 95 5.94 -10.51 18.56
C MET A 95 6.88 -9.93 19.62
N GLU A 96 7.45 -10.78 20.47
CA GLU A 96 8.59 -10.39 21.28
C GLU A 96 9.75 -10.05 20.34
N LEU A 97 9.95 -8.76 20.12
CA LEU A 97 11.15 -8.27 19.44
C LEU A 97 12.31 -8.44 20.43
N ASN A 98 13.06 -9.51 20.31
CA ASN A 98 14.37 -9.60 20.96
C ASN A 98 15.24 -8.48 20.37
N GLN A 99 15.32 -7.37 21.10
CA GLN A 99 16.19 -6.25 20.78
C GLN A 99 17.61 -6.51 21.31
N ASP A 100 18.13 -7.70 21.13
CA ASP A 100 19.55 -7.92 21.33
C ASP A 100 20.28 -7.10 20.27
N ARG A 101 20.82 -5.97 20.69
CA ARG A 101 21.72 -5.18 19.87
C ARG A 101 22.95 -6.05 19.60
N VAL A 102 22.93 -6.76 18.49
CA VAL A 102 24.13 -7.39 17.97
C VAL A 102 25.06 -6.26 17.55
N SER A 103 26.07 -6.01 18.37
CA SER A 103 27.16 -5.13 17.96
C SER A 103 27.94 -5.83 16.85
N PRO A 104 27.89 -5.36 15.60
CA PRO A 104 28.61 -6.02 14.53
C PRO A 104 30.12 -5.96 14.80
N ASP A 105 30.83 -7.08 14.65
CA ASP A 105 32.28 -7.06 14.60
C ASP A 105 32.71 -6.41 13.29
N LEU A 106 33.12 -5.14 13.38
CA LEU A 106 33.52 -4.33 12.23
C LEU A 106 34.71 -4.94 11.48
N ASN A 107 35.61 -5.61 12.17
CA ASN A 107 36.75 -6.26 11.55
C ASN A 107 36.32 -7.45 10.69
N GLU A 108 35.39 -8.24 11.19
CA GLU A 108 34.80 -9.35 10.44
C GLU A 108 33.99 -8.86 9.24
N LEU A 109 33.23 -7.79 9.42
CA LEU A 109 32.47 -7.16 8.34
C LEU A 109 33.42 -6.63 7.23
N ILE A 110 34.49 -5.92 7.61
CA ILE A 110 35.49 -5.40 6.65
C ILE A 110 36.19 -6.54 5.90
N LYS A 111 36.57 -7.63 6.60
CA LYS A 111 37.15 -8.83 5.97
C LYS A 111 36.16 -9.44 4.95
N PHE A 112 34.89 -9.57 5.33
CA PHE A 112 33.86 -10.07 4.43
C PHE A 112 33.68 -9.19 3.20
N LEU A 113 33.57 -7.86 3.35
CA LEU A 113 33.39 -6.90 2.26
C LEU A 113 34.58 -6.91 1.30
N ASN A 114 35.83 -7.02 1.81
CA ASN A 114 37.00 -7.16 0.97
C ASN A 114 36.97 -8.49 0.19
N ARG A 115 36.52 -9.59 0.79
CA ARG A 115 36.44 -10.91 0.16
C ARG A 115 35.42 -10.94 -0.99
N VAL A 116 34.30 -10.22 -0.85
CA VAL A 116 33.28 -10.13 -1.91
C VAL A 116 33.58 -9.03 -2.94
N GLY A 117 34.72 -8.35 -2.85
CA GLY A 117 35.19 -7.40 -3.85
C GLY A 117 34.61 -6.00 -3.75
N VAL A 118 34.08 -5.61 -2.60
CA VAL A 118 33.60 -4.23 -2.38
C VAL A 118 34.79 -3.26 -2.38
N SER A 119 34.67 -2.13 -3.08
CA SER A 119 35.75 -1.18 -3.20
C SER A 119 36.16 -0.57 -1.85
N LYS A 120 37.48 -0.33 -1.66
CA LYS A 120 38.00 0.30 -0.43
C LYS A 120 37.37 1.67 -0.14
N ASN A 121 36.99 2.42 -1.19
CA ASN A 121 36.34 3.71 -1.02
C ASN A 121 34.92 3.56 -0.46
N THR A 122 34.18 2.56 -0.92
CA THR A 122 32.84 2.24 -0.40
C THR A 122 32.92 1.82 1.06
N ILE A 123 33.88 0.97 1.42
CA ILE A 123 34.10 0.52 2.81
C ILE A 123 34.42 1.71 3.73
N LYS A 124 35.31 2.63 3.31
CA LYS A 124 35.61 3.85 4.08
C LYS A 124 34.40 4.76 4.27
N THR A 125 33.51 4.82 3.30
CA THR A 125 32.28 5.62 3.43
C THR A 125 31.36 5.02 4.50
N TRP A 126 31.26 3.70 4.56
CA TRP A 126 30.45 3.00 5.57
C TRP A 126 31.04 3.08 6.99
N ASP A 127 32.36 3.03 7.12
CA ASP A 127 33.06 3.21 8.38
C ASP A 127 32.68 4.53 9.09
N ARG A 128 32.48 5.61 8.32
CA ARG A 128 31.97 6.88 8.84
C ARG A 128 30.56 6.81 9.40
N PHE A 129 29.69 5.99 8.82
CA PHE A 129 28.32 5.84 9.31
C PHE A 129 28.22 4.96 10.55
N ILE A 130 29.16 4.02 10.71
CA ILE A 130 29.15 3.05 11.82
C ILE A 130 29.82 3.65 13.07
N THR A 131 30.81 4.52 12.89
CA THR A 131 31.57 5.16 13.99
C THR A 131 30.93 6.46 14.51
N CYS A 132 29.87 6.97 13.87
CA CYS A 132 29.12 8.17 14.30
C CYS A 132 27.90 7.82 15.19
N GLN A 133 28.04 6.90 16.14
CA GLN A 133 27.05 6.70 17.23
C GLN A 133 27.61 7.12 18.57
#